data_37ba49b0a7d49bb0e18f1248adc6d3f3
#
_entry.id   37ba49b0a7d49bb0e18f1248adc6d3f3
#
_cell.length_a   1.000
_cell.length_b   1.000
_cell.length_c   1.000
_cell.angle_alpha   90.00
_cell.angle_beta   90.00
_cell.angle_gamma   90.00
#
_symmetry.space_group_name_H-M   'P 1'
#
loop_
_entity.id
_entity.type
_entity.pdbx_description
1 polymer ?
#
loop_
_entity_poly.entity_id
_entity_poly.type
_entity_poly.pdbx_seq_one_letter_code
_entity_poly.pdbx_strand_id
1 'polypeptide(L)'
;RKKLTYPSGVELLVEEVQEEFAGIGREIQPGVLCEMLEIQDEEWRNAVEGYLNTQRFYVLVEPENFDIALGIYDRLRREKKVYGVGLINTKDLEKYNTAPEGTLAEIVTSQNKYARQYSNMVLGKVQMCERYEELKKHSISITKGCMRYQNGVASAIKPEVFRVPFIGKNAFTVQLAQAETEFQTLSDAIEEQE
;
A
#
# COMPACT_ATOMS: atom_id res chain seq x y z
N ARG A 1 -17.97 3.16 -11.72
CA ARG A 1 -16.73 2.55 -11.21
C ARG A 1 -16.70 2.76 -9.71
N LYS A 2 -16.93 1.68 -8.93
CA LYS A 2 -16.90 1.78 -7.47
C LYS A 2 -15.44 2.04 -7.05
N LYS A 3 -15.17 3.22 -6.50
CA LYS A 3 -13.84 3.57 -6.00
C LYS A 3 -13.58 2.83 -4.69
N LEU A 4 -12.37 2.33 -4.54
CA LEU A 4 -11.86 1.87 -3.25
C LEU A 4 -11.85 3.07 -2.28
N THR A 5 -12.26 2.86 -1.04
CA THR A 5 -12.26 3.92 -0.03
C THR A 5 -10.91 3.96 0.66
N TYR A 6 -10.13 5.00 0.39
CA TYR A 6 -8.85 5.23 1.03
C TYR A 6 -9.00 6.01 2.35
N PRO A 7 -7.96 6.01 3.19
CA PRO A 7 -7.93 6.86 4.37
C PRO A 7 -8.15 8.33 3.99
N SER A 8 -8.73 9.09 4.94
CA SER A 8 -9.02 10.51 4.77
C SER A 8 -7.79 11.29 4.31
N GLY A 9 -7.99 12.16 3.35
CA GLY A 9 -6.97 13.07 2.82
C GLY A 9 -6.20 12.57 1.61
N VAL A 10 -6.20 11.25 1.32
CA VAL A 10 -5.46 10.71 0.16
C VAL A 10 -6.01 11.27 -1.15
N GLU A 11 -7.31 11.14 -1.37
CA GLU A 11 -7.96 11.64 -2.59
C GLU A 11 -7.84 13.16 -2.72
N LEU A 12 -7.99 13.89 -1.60
CA LEU A 12 -7.85 15.33 -1.60
C LEU A 12 -6.44 15.77 -2.00
N LEU A 13 -5.42 15.11 -1.49
CA LEU A 13 -4.03 15.42 -1.88
C LEU A 13 -3.82 15.17 -3.37
N VAL A 14 -4.29 14.05 -3.90
CA VAL A 14 -4.19 13.72 -5.34
C VAL A 14 -4.89 14.79 -6.18
N GLU A 15 -6.11 15.13 -5.85
CA GLU A 15 -6.91 16.13 -6.59
C GLU A 15 -6.26 17.52 -6.57
N GLU A 16 -5.82 17.99 -5.42
CA GLU A 16 -5.20 19.32 -5.28
C GLU A 16 -3.87 19.40 -6.03
N VAL A 17 -3.07 18.35 -5.99
CA VAL A 17 -1.83 18.29 -6.77
C VAL A 17 -2.13 18.35 -8.26
N GLN A 18 -3.11 17.56 -8.75
CA GLN A 18 -3.53 17.61 -10.15
C GLN A 18 -3.98 19.00 -10.57
N GLU A 19 -4.84 19.63 -9.78
CA GLU A 19 -5.42 20.94 -10.09
C GLU A 19 -4.36 22.05 -10.13
N GLU A 20 -3.44 22.07 -9.18
CA GLU A 20 -2.38 23.08 -9.16
C GLU A 20 -1.40 22.92 -10.32
N PHE A 21 -1.03 21.69 -10.67
CA PHE A 21 -0.20 21.47 -11.85
C PHE A 21 -0.92 21.84 -13.15
N ALA A 22 -2.21 21.54 -13.26
CA ALA A 22 -3.02 21.98 -14.40
C ALA A 22 -3.04 23.50 -14.51
N GLY A 23 -3.11 24.21 -13.39
CA GLY A 23 -3.09 25.68 -13.33
C GLY A 23 -1.79 26.31 -13.86
N ILE A 24 -0.69 25.58 -13.87
CA ILE A 24 0.59 26.03 -14.46
C ILE A 24 0.85 25.37 -15.82
N GLY A 25 -0.18 24.80 -16.45
CA GLY A 25 -0.08 24.22 -17.78
C GLY A 25 0.55 22.83 -17.84
N ARG A 26 0.60 22.10 -16.71
CA ARG A 26 1.19 20.76 -16.64
C ARG A 26 0.15 19.73 -16.21
N GLU A 27 -0.08 18.74 -17.07
CA GLU A 27 -0.92 17.59 -16.72
C GLU A 27 -0.04 16.51 -16.08
N ILE A 28 -0.32 16.19 -14.82
CA ILE A 28 0.32 15.09 -14.11
C ILE A 28 -0.72 14.16 -13.50
N GLN A 29 -0.34 12.91 -13.30
CA GLN A 29 -1.17 11.90 -12.66
C GLN A 29 -0.48 11.41 -11.39
N PRO A 30 -0.73 12.05 -10.22
CA PRO A 30 -0.25 11.52 -8.98
C PRO A 30 -0.82 10.11 -8.76
N GLY A 31 0.00 9.17 -8.32
CA GLY A 31 -0.42 7.80 -8.08
C GLY A 31 -0.62 7.51 -6.61
N VAL A 32 -1.47 6.53 -6.32
CA VAL A 32 -1.56 5.90 -5.00
C VAL A 32 -0.83 4.57 -5.07
N LEU A 33 0.07 4.30 -4.16
CA LEU A 33 1.00 3.17 -4.26
C LEU A 33 0.30 1.83 -4.53
N CYS A 34 -0.77 1.53 -3.79
CA CYS A 34 -1.48 0.25 -3.96
C CYS A 34 -2.05 0.03 -5.36
N GLU A 35 -2.40 1.09 -6.08
CA GLU A 35 -2.91 0.98 -7.45
C GLU A 35 -1.80 0.67 -8.47
N MET A 36 -0.56 0.90 -8.09
CA MET A 36 0.61 0.76 -8.97
C MET A 36 1.38 -0.54 -8.78
N LEU A 37 1.06 -1.30 -7.74
CA LEU A 37 1.73 -2.56 -7.40
C LEU A 37 0.89 -3.76 -7.81
N GLU A 38 1.56 -4.87 -8.12
CA GLU A 38 0.94 -6.18 -8.33
C GLU A 38 1.64 -7.22 -7.46
N ILE A 39 0.88 -8.16 -6.91
CA ILE A 39 1.39 -9.26 -6.10
C ILE A 39 1.44 -10.51 -6.97
N GLN A 40 2.62 -11.13 -7.08
CA GLN A 40 2.83 -12.30 -7.94
C GLN A 40 2.53 -13.63 -7.24
N ASP A 41 2.52 -13.64 -5.91
CA ASP A 41 2.23 -14.82 -5.11
C ASP A 41 1.11 -14.50 -4.10
N GLU A 42 -0.10 -14.94 -4.41
CA GLU A 42 -1.28 -14.67 -3.59
C GLU A 42 -1.22 -15.28 -2.19
N GLU A 43 -0.42 -16.33 -1.97
CA GLU A 43 -0.23 -16.89 -0.64
C GLU A 43 0.42 -15.89 0.33
N TRP A 44 1.18 -14.93 -0.20
CA TRP A 44 1.86 -13.89 0.57
C TRP A 44 1.13 -12.55 0.57
N ARG A 45 -0.06 -12.48 -0.03
CA ARG A 45 -0.84 -11.22 -0.12
C ARG A 45 -1.03 -10.56 1.24
N ASN A 46 -1.50 -11.31 2.22
CA ASN A 46 -1.77 -10.75 3.55
C ASN A 46 -0.50 -10.21 4.21
N ALA A 47 0.64 -10.87 4.00
CA ALA A 47 1.93 -10.41 4.51
C ALA A 47 2.34 -9.07 3.87
N VAL A 48 2.18 -8.93 2.55
CA VAL A 48 2.49 -7.67 1.84
C VAL A 48 1.52 -6.56 2.27
N GLU A 49 0.22 -6.83 2.24
CA GLU A 49 -0.81 -5.87 2.65
C GLU A 49 -0.62 -5.44 4.11
N GLY A 50 -0.40 -6.41 4.97
CA GLY A 50 -0.23 -6.18 6.40
C GLY A 50 1.05 -5.42 6.75
N TYR A 51 2.17 -5.80 6.13
CA TYR A 51 3.43 -5.12 6.38
C TYR A 51 3.42 -3.67 5.90
N LEU A 52 2.93 -3.42 4.68
CA LEU A 52 2.83 -2.06 4.15
C LEU A 52 1.84 -1.20 4.95
N ASN A 53 0.73 -1.79 5.37
CA ASN A 53 -0.29 -1.10 6.16
C ASN A 53 -0.67 0.24 5.51
N THR A 54 -0.56 1.36 6.21
CA THR A 54 -0.90 2.69 5.69
C THR A 54 -0.01 3.14 4.53
N GLN A 55 1.19 2.58 4.38
CA GLN A 55 2.06 2.88 3.24
C GLN A 55 1.43 2.51 1.89
N ARG A 56 0.48 1.56 1.87
CA ARG A 56 -0.28 1.22 0.67
C ARG A 56 -0.94 2.43 0.02
N PHE A 57 -1.27 3.43 0.82
CA PHE A 57 -2.04 4.60 0.41
C PHE A 57 -1.18 5.85 0.22
N TYR A 58 0.14 5.69 0.25
CA TYR A 58 1.04 6.81 0.02
C TYR A 58 0.95 7.27 -1.44
N VAL A 59 1.08 8.58 -1.61
CA VAL A 59 0.99 9.25 -2.91
C VAL A 59 2.38 9.44 -3.47
N LEU A 60 2.55 9.24 -4.76
CA LEU A 60 3.81 9.51 -5.44
C LEU A 60 3.61 10.31 -6.71
N VAL A 61 4.60 11.13 -7.02
CA VAL A 61 4.73 11.91 -8.24
C VAL A 61 6.12 11.69 -8.81
N GLU A 62 6.31 12.11 -10.06
CA GLU A 62 7.63 12.08 -10.68
C GLU A 62 8.64 12.92 -9.88
N PRO A 63 9.94 12.58 -9.88
CA PRO A 63 10.94 13.29 -9.06
C PRO A 63 10.97 14.80 -9.24
N GLU A 64 10.82 15.27 -10.47
CA GLU A 64 10.80 16.70 -10.79
C GLU A 64 9.59 17.45 -10.20
N ASN A 65 8.55 16.72 -9.82
CA ASN A 65 7.31 17.30 -9.27
C ASN A 65 7.26 17.25 -7.75
N PHE A 66 8.19 16.55 -7.09
CA PHE A 66 8.12 16.31 -5.66
C PHE A 66 8.11 17.58 -4.82
N ASP A 67 9.01 18.52 -5.09
CA ASP A 67 9.12 19.72 -4.27
C ASP A 67 7.86 20.59 -4.32
N ILE A 68 7.24 20.71 -5.51
CA ILE A 68 5.98 21.43 -5.67
C ILE A 68 4.84 20.68 -4.95
N ALA A 69 4.78 19.37 -5.12
CA ALA A 69 3.76 18.54 -4.45
C ALA A 69 3.90 18.62 -2.92
N LEU A 70 5.12 18.64 -2.40
CA LEU A 70 5.38 18.79 -0.97
C LEU A 70 4.87 20.14 -0.43
N GLY A 71 5.08 21.22 -1.19
CA GLY A 71 4.53 22.53 -0.84
C GLY A 71 3.01 22.56 -0.81
N ILE A 72 2.37 21.88 -1.77
CA ILE A 72 0.91 21.74 -1.81
C ILE A 72 0.43 20.97 -0.58
N TYR A 73 1.09 19.89 -0.22
CA TYR A 73 0.73 19.08 0.95
C TYR A 73 0.88 19.92 2.24
N ASP A 74 1.97 20.65 2.39
CA ASP A 74 2.17 21.49 3.58
C ASP A 74 1.06 22.54 3.73
N ARG A 75 0.61 23.14 2.62
CA ARG A 75 -0.53 24.05 2.62
C ARG A 75 -1.82 23.34 3.02
N LEU A 76 -2.12 22.16 2.44
CA LEU A 76 -3.32 21.39 2.77
C LEU A 76 -3.36 20.99 4.25
N ARG A 77 -2.23 20.64 4.81
CA ARG A 77 -2.10 20.34 6.23
C ARG A 77 -2.58 21.51 7.10
N ARG A 78 -2.20 22.71 6.73
CA ARG A 78 -2.55 23.92 7.48
C ARG A 78 -4.00 24.37 7.22
N GLU A 79 -4.42 24.37 5.97
CA GLU A 79 -5.70 24.93 5.57
C GLU A 79 -6.87 23.94 5.70
N LYS A 80 -6.66 22.67 5.36
CA LYS A 80 -7.70 21.65 5.28
C LYS A 80 -7.50 20.47 6.23
N LYS A 81 -6.53 20.55 7.15
CA LYS A 81 -6.27 19.53 8.17
C LYS A 81 -5.99 18.14 7.59
N VAL A 82 -5.27 18.08 6.47
CA VAL A 82 -4.84 16.80 5.87
C VAL A 82 -3.59 16.31 6.61
N TYR A 83 -3.74 15.20 7.32
CA TYR A 83 -2.67 14.60 8.12
C TYR A 83 -2.51 13.11 7.78
N GLY A 84 -1.33 12.59 8.04
CA GLY A 84 -1.08 11.14 7.99
C GLY A 84 -0.98 10.53 6.60
N VAL A 85 -1.11 11.31 5.55
CA VAL A 85 -0.90 10.84 4.18
C VAL A 85 0.60 10.92 3.88
N GLY A 86 1.19 9.84 3.39
CA GLY A 86 2.58 9.87 2.96
C GLY A 86 2.69 10.40 1.54
N LEU A 87 3.65 11.30 1.31
CA LEU A 87 4.08 11.70 -0.02
C LEU A 87 5.50 11.15 -0.24
N ILE A 88 5.64 10.23 -1.18
CA ILE A 88 6.90 9.53 -1.41
C ILE A 88 7.89 10.45 -2.12
N ASN A 89 9.07 10.63 -1.55
CA ASN A 89 10.17 11.27 -2.23
C ASN A 89 10.77 10.28 -3.24
N THR A 90 10.48 10.49 -4.51
CA THR A 90 10.93 9.62 -5.60
C THR A 90 12.33 9.96 -6.13
N LYS A 91 12.97 10.98 -5.56
CA LYS A 91 14.36 11.29 -5.85
C LYS A 91 15.28 10.24 -5.17
N ASP A 92 16.39 9.94 -5.79
CA ASP A 92 17.43 9.06 -5.22
C ASP A 92 16.99 7.63 -4.92
N LEU A 93 16.00 7.10 -5.67
CA LEU A 93 15.54 5.71 -5.53
C LEU A 93 16.28 4.72 -6.44
N GLU A 94 17.19 5.17 -7.29
CA GLU A 94 17.86 4.33 -8.29
C GLU A 94 18.66 3.17 -7.68
N LYS A 95 19.15 3.33 -6.46
CA LYS A 95 19.87 2.25 -5.74
C LYS A 95 18.98 1.06 -5.38
N TYR A 96 17.67 1.21 -5.50
CA TYR A 96 16.69 0.16 -5.20
C TYR A 96 16.09 -0.47 -6.47
N ASN A 97 16.90 -0.66 -7.50
CA ASN A 97 16.43 -1.21 -8.79
C ASN A 97 16.16 -2.70 -8.77
N THR A 98 16.67 -3.44 -7.79
CA THR A 98 16.51 -4.89 -7.69
C THR A 98 15.86 -5.28 -6.37
N ALA A 99 15.05 -6.35 -6.44
CA ALA A 99 14.46 -6.97 -5.25
C ALA A 99 15.43 -8.02 -4.70
N PRO A 100 15.84 -7.91 -3.42
CA PRO A 100 16.69 -8.95 -2.82
C PRO A 100 15.97 -10.29 -2.75
N GLU A 101 16.69 -11.37 -3.00
CA GLU A 101 16.16 -12.73 -2.98
C GLU A 101 15.56 -13.08 -1.61
N GLY A 102 14.42 -13.77 -1.62
CA GLY A 102 13.75 -14.24 -0.41
C GLY A 102 12.97 -13.17 0.35
N THR A 103 12.94 -11.93 -0.14
CA THR A 103 12.21 -10.84 0.51
C THR A 103 10.82 -10.63 -0.12
N LEU A 104 9.95 -9.92 0.59
CA LEU A 104 8.63 -9.55 0.05
C LEU A 104 8.74 -8.76 -1.25
N ALA A 105 9.82 -8.02 -1.47
CA ALA A 105 10.02 -7.28 -2.72
C ALA A 105 10.08 -8.19 -3.95
N GLU A 106 10.54 -9.41 -3.80
CA GLU A 106 10.67 -10.37 -4.91
C GLU A 106 9.34 -10.74 -5.53
N ILE A 107 8.26 -10.71 -4.75
CA ILE A 107 6.92 -11.10 -5.20
C ILE A 107 6.01 -9.91 -5.51
N VAL A 108 6.55 -8.70 -5.50
CA VAL A 108 5.80 -7.47 -5.81
C VAL A 108 6.41 -6.81 -7.04
N THR A 109 5.57 -6.53 -8.03
CA THR A 109 5.99 -5.90 -9.29
C THR A 109 5.24 -4.60 -9.53
N SER A 110 5.75 -3.77 -10.43
CA SER A 110 5.09 -2.54 -10.85
C SER A 110 5.52 -2.15 -12.27
N GLN A 111 4.57 -1.61 -13.04
CA GLN A 111 4.86 -0.96 -14.32
C GLN A 111 5.45 0.45 -14.11
N ASN A 112 5.24 1.04 -12.93
CA ASN A 112 5.80 2.34 -12.59
C ASN A 112 7.17 2.14 -11.93
N LYS A 113 8.19 2.74 -12.53
CA LYS A 113 9.58 2.65 -12.08
C LYS A 113 9.75 3.07 -10.61
N TYR A 114 9.14 4.17 -10.22
CA TYR A 114 9.31 4.74 -8.88
C TYR A 114 8.55 3.94 -7.81
N ALA A 115 7.35 3.46 -8.15
CA ALA A 115 6.60 2.56 -7.27
C ALA A 115 7.38 1.26 -7.03
N ARG A 116 8.01 0.72 -8.08
CA ARG A 116 8.85 -0.47 -7.95
C ARG A 116 10.07 -0.22 -7.08
N GLN A 117 10.77 0.88 -7.30
CA GLN A 117 11.96 1.24 -6.51
C GLN A 117 11.60 1.47 -5.04
N TYR A 118 10.50 2.17 -4.78
CA TYR A 118 10.02 2.35 -3.40
C TYR A 118 9.66 1.01 -2.75
N SER A 119 8.94 0.17 -3.47
CA SER A 119 8.60 -1.18 -3.01
C SER A 119 9.85 -2.00 -2.68
N ASN A 120 10.87 -1.97 -3.55
CA ASN A 120 12.14 -2.64 -3.29
C ASN A 120 12.84 -2.09 -2.04
N MET A 121 12.77 -0.79 -1.81
CA MET A 121 13.36 -0.16 -0.63
C MET A 121 12.69 -0.64 0.67
N VAL A 122 11.37 -0.66 0.70
CA VAL A 122 10.62 -0.98 1.91
C VAL A 122 10.51 -2.49 2.11
N LEU A 123 10.11 -3.22 1.08
CA LEU A 123 9.87 -4.66 1.16
C LEU A 123 11.13 -5.50 0.97
N GLY A 124 12.18 -4.92 0.39
CA GLY A 124 13.48 -5.59 0.24
C GLY A 124 14.24 -5.78 1.55
N LYS A 125 13.74 -5.23 2.64
CA LYS A 125 14.27 -5.44 4.00
C LYS A 125 13.56 -6.58 4.72
N VAL A 126 12.46 -7.10 4.19
CA VAL A 126 11.55 -8.01 4.89
C VAL A 126 11.71 -9.42 4.34
N GLN A 127 12.37 -10.27 5.12
CA GLN A 127 12.59 -11.67 4.74
C GLN A 127 11.30 -12.48 4.91
N MET A 128 10.94 -13.25 3.88
CA MET A 128 9.85 -14.21 3.97
C MET A 128 10.29 -15.45 4.73
N CYS A 129 9.50 -15.88 5.71
CA CYS A 129 9.76 -17.09 6.48
C CYS A 129 8.54 -18.01 6.42
N GLU A 130 8.76 -19.28 6.09
CA GLU A 130 7.69 -20.29 6.09
C GLU A 130 7.25 -20.64 7.51
N ARG A 131 8.16 -20.57 8.47
CA ARG A 131 7.94 -20.98 9.85
C ARG A 131 8.31 -19.85 10.81
N TYR A 132 7.52 -19.70 11.89
CA TYR A 132 7.77 -18.65 12.88
C TYR A 132 9.14 -18.79 13.60
N GLU A 133 9.66 -20.00 13.71
CA GLU A 133 10.96 -20.25 14.36
C GLU A 133 12.12 -19.61 13.59
N GLU A 134 11.94 -19.34 12.30
CA GLU A 134 12.97 -18.73 11.45
C GLU A 134 13.01 -17.20 11.57
N LEU A 135 11.96 -16.59 12.08
CA LEU A 135 11.83 -15.13 12.11
C LEU A 135 13.02 -14.41 12.75
N LYS A 136 13.49 -14.91 13.89
CA LYS A 136 14.59 -14.30 14.66
C LYS A 136 15.97 -14.41 14.00
N LYS A 137 16.08 -15.14 12.89
CA LYS A 137 17.32 -15.23 12.10
C LYS A 137 17.59 -14.00 11.26
N HIS A 138 16.60 -13.11 11.15
CA HIS A 138 16.65 -11.92 10.29
C HIS A 138 16.32 -10.67 11.11
N SER A 139 16.80 -9.52 10.67
CA SER A 139 16.49 -8.24 11.32
C SER A 139 15.01 -7.87 11.17
N ILE A 140 14.45 -8.12 9.99
CA ILE A 140 13.04 -7.92 9.67
C ILE A 140 12.55 -9.12 8.89
N SER A 141 11.49 -9.76 9.37
CA SER A 141 10.92 -10.95 8.73
C SER A 141 9.43 -11.07 9.02
N ILE A 142 8.76 -11.89 8.21
CA ILE A 142 7.31 -12.09 8.32
C ILE A 142 6.94 -13.48 7.82
N THR A 143 5.91 -14.08 8.43
CA THR A 143 5.28 -15.32 7.94
C THR A 143 4.06 -14.99 7.08
N LYS A 144 3.56 -15.99 6.32
CA LYS A 144 2.31 -15.87 5.57
C LYS A 144 1.13 -15.49 6.46
N GLY A 145 1.11 -15.96 7.70
CA GLY A 145 0.09 -15.63 8.69
C GLY A 145 0.27 -14.29 9.38
N CYS A 146 1.22 -13.47 8.93
CA CYS A 146 1.47 -12.12 9.39
C CYS A 146 1.99 -12.01 10.83
N MET A 147 2.76 -13.02 11.27
CA MET A 147 3.65 -12.84 12.41
C MET A 147 4.90 -12.09 11.91
N ARG A 148 5.10 -10.89 12.41
CA ARG A 148 6.23 -10.03 12.04
C ARG A 148 7.27 -10.02 13.13
N TYR A 149 8.54 -10.03 12.72
CA TYR A 149 9.67 -9.80 13.60
C TYR A 149 10.44 -8.59 13.09
N GLN A 150 10.68 -7.62 13.94
CA GLN A 150 11.36 -6.39 13.55
C GLN A 150 12.06 -5.77 14.76
N ASN A 151 13.35 -5.48 14.60
CA ASN A 151 14.15 -4.84 15.65
C ASN A 151 14.07 -5.56 17.01
N GLY A 152 14.13 -6.89 16.97
CA GLY A 152 14.10 -7.72 18.17
C GLY A 152 12.72 -7.95 18.76
N VAL A 153 11.65 -7.49 18.10
CA VAL A 153 10.28 -7.61 18.60
C VAL A 153 9.41 -8.44 17.64
N ALA A 154 8.79 -9.48 18.16
CA ALA A 154 7.78 -10.24 17.44
C ALA A 154 6.38 -9.68 17.75
N SER A 155 5.59 -9.46 16.72
CA SER A 155 4.22 -8.98 16.85
C SER A 155 3.32 -9.51 15.74
N ALA A 156 2.11 -9.91 16.10
CA ALA A 156 1.11 -10.32 15.13
C ALA A 156 0.42 -9.08 14.56
N ILE A 157 0.36 -8.98 13.24
CA ILE A 157 -0.37 -7.90 12.57
C ILE A 157 -1.87 -8.21 12.71
N LYS A 158 -2.66 -7.23 13.14
CA LYS A 158 -4.10 -7.40 13.31
C LYS A 158 -4.78 -7.69 11.96
N PRO A 159 -5.67 -8.68 11.89
CA PRO A 159 -6.38 -9.00 10.64
C PRO A 159 -7.11 -7.83 10.01
N GLU A 160 -7.57 -6.85 10.78
CA GLU A 160 -8.22 -5.65 10.27
C GLU A 160 -7.34 -4.86 9.30
N VAL A 161 -6.01 -4.96 9.43
CA VAL A 161 -5.07 -4.27 8.55
C VAL A 161 -5.11 -4.85 7.12
N PHE A 162 -5.21 -6.17 6.99
CA PHE A 162 -5.09 -6.86 5.69
C PHE A 162 -6.37 -7.59 5.23
N ARG A 163 -7.42 -7.60 6.05
CA ARG A 163 -8.68 -8.27 5.72
C ARG A 163 -9.26 -7.82 4.38
N VAL A 164 -9.23 -6.52 4.12
CA VAL A 164 -9.65 -5.94 2.86
C VAL A 164 -8.39 -5.67 2.03
N PRO A 165 -8.21 -6.35 0.90
CA PRO A 165 -7.04 -6.12 0.05
C PRO A 165 -7.19 -4.83 -0.75
N PHE A 166 -6.07 -4.15 -0.98
CA PHE A 166 -6.01 -2.92 -1.78
C PHE A 166 -5.01 -2.99 -2.92
N ILE A 167 -4.05 -3.92 -2.87
CA ILE A 167 -2.94 -3.95 -3.82
C ILE A 167 -3.31 -4.70 -5.09
N GLY A 168 -3.10 -4.04 -6.23
CA GLY A 168 -3.19 -4.64 -7.54
C GLY A 168 -4.58 -4.67 -8.14
N LYS A 169 -4.66 -5.14 -9.39
CA LYS A 169 -5.90 -5.16 -10.18
C LYS A 169 -6.95 -6.10 -9.59
N ASN A 170 -6.51 -7.17 -8.96
CA ASN A 170 -7.41 -8.17 -8.38
C ASN A 170 -8.01 -7.77 -7.04
N ALA A 171 -7.48 -6.72 -6.39
CA ALA A 171 -7.97 -6.27 -5.10
C ALA A 171 -9.46 -5.92 -5.13
N PHE A 172 -9.91 -5.21 -6.16
CA PHE A 172 -11.33 -4.85 -6.30
C PHE A 172 -12.23 -6.08 -6.45
N THR A 173 -11.80 -7.06 -7.26
CA THR A 173 -12.54 -8.32 -7.43
C THR A 173 -12.66 -9.09 -6.12
N VAL A 174 -11.58 -9.17 -5.34
CA VAL A 174 -11.58 -9.83 -4.03
C VAL A 174 -12.49 -9.10 -3.05
N GLN A 175 -12.44 -7.76 -3.02
CA GLN A 175 -13.32 -6.94 -2.18
C GLN A 175 -14.79 -7.16 -2.53
N LEU A 176 -15.12 -7.22 -3.82
CA LEU A 176 -16.48 -7.47 -4.28
C LEU A 176 -16.97 -8.85 -3.84
N ALA A 177 -16.15 -9.89 -4.00
CA ALA A 177 -16.48 -11.25 -3.57
C ALA A 177 -16.71 -11.33 -2.06
N GLN A 178 -15.89 -10.63 -1.25
CA GLN A 178 -16.06 -10.54 0.20
C GLN A 178 -17.38 -9.85 0.56
N ALA A 179 -17.70 -8.73 -0.09
CA ALA A 179 -18.95 -8.00 0.13
C ALA A 179 -20.17 -8.85 -0.22
N GLU A 180 -20.12 -9.60 -1.32
CA GLU A 180 -21.21 -10.53 -1.72
C GLU A 180 -21.38 -11.65 -0.70
N THR A 181 -20.31 -12.22 -0.17
CA THR A 181 -20.35 -13.25 0.86
C THR A 181 -20.97 -12.71 2.16
N GLU A 182 -20.56 -11.52 2.59
CA GLU A 182 -21.12 -10.86 3.77
C GLU A 182 -22.62 -10.58 3.61
N PHE A 183 -23.02 -10.10 2.44
CA PHE A 183 -24.44 -9.87 2.13
C PHE A 183 -25.25 -11.16 2.20
N GLN A 184 -24.75 -12.25 1.61
CA GLN A 184 -25.43 -13.54 1.65
C GLN A 184 -25.56 -14.07 3.08
N THR A 185 -24.52 -13.96 3.88
CA THR A 185 -24.52 -14.38 5.28
C THR A 185 -25.57 -13.59 6.09
N LEU A 186 -25.67 -12.30 5.87
CA LEU A 186 -26.68 -11.43 6.53
C LEU A 186 -28.10 -11.79 6.08
N SER A 187 -28.31 -12.08 4.79
CA SER A 187 -29.61 -12.49 4.25
C SER A 187 -30.06 -13.80 4.86
N ASP A 188 -29.15 -14.79 4.93
CA ASP A 188 -29.44 -16.10 5.53
C ASP A 188 -29.79 -15.97 7.03
N ALA A 189 -29.05 -15.14 7.76
CA ALA A 189 -29.33 -14.87 9.18
C ALA A 189 -30.71 -14.21 9.41
N ILE A 190 -31.13 -13.34 8.49
CA ILE A 190 -32.46 -12.71 8.56
C ILE A 190 -33.56 -13.75 8.30
N GLU A 191 -33.40 -14.62 7.30
CA GLU A 191 -34.35 -15.68 6.97
C GLU A 191 -34.51 -16.69 8.12
N GLU A 192 -33.43 -17.01 8.83
CA GLU A 192 -33.49 -17.90 9.99
C GLU A 192 -34.25 -17.31 11.18
N GLN A 193 -34.43 -16.00 11.25
CA GLN A 193 -35.16 -15.32 12.33
C GLN A 193 -36.65 -15.12 12.05
N GLU A 194 -37.12 -15.35 10.83
CA GLU A 194 -38.52 -15.31 10.42
C GLU A 194 -39.19 -16.67 10.56
#